data_ff53403ffc193d1ab14a45d8cbc584e1
#
_entry.id   ff53403ffc193d1ab14a45d8cbc584e1
#
_cell.length_a   1.000
_cell.length_b   1.000
_cell.length_c   1.000
_cell.angle_alpha   90.00
_cell.angle_beta   90.00
_cell.angle_gamma   90.00
#
_symmetry.space_group_name_H-M   'P 1'
#
loop_
_entity.id
_entity.type
_entity.pdbx_description
1 polymer ?
#
loop_
_entity_poly.entity_id
_entity_poly.type
_entity_poly.pdbx_seq_one_letter_code
_entity_poly.pdbx_strand_id
1 'polypeptide(L)'
;FGNFSSKTEPKCNCPQVVYELESFADIEGPIIWDPLTGKIILRPPNSDNRKKIIGPLMNSILANAMAQPKEKMPMLLDSIFKSVIEKHVLFYLNDETAQKAVEGFGIAGRIDQNHNGDYLHISDSNLGGRKSNLYVKQEVEQELSVNKDGFIQKTLTITYKNPEKHDGWLNSVLPNWVRVYVPKG
;
A
#
# COMPACT_ATOMS: atom_id res chain seq x y z
N PHE A 1 -15.36 9.52 -17.89
CA PHE A 1 -15.14 8.64 -16.72
C PHE A 1 -16.30 8.89 -15.75
N GLY A 2 -16.83 7.82 -15.07
CA GLY A 2 -17.93 7.95 -14.11
C GLY A 2 -17.48 8.60 -12.79
N ASN A 3 -18.39 8.62 -11.81
CA ASN A 3 -18.07 9.09 -10.47
C ASN A 3 -17.34 7.97 -9.69
N PHE A 4 -16.16 8.27 -9.19
CA PHE A 4 -15.43 7.37 -8.29
C PHE A 4 -15.83 7.61 -6.84
N SER A 5 -15.97 6.55 -6.08
CA SER A 5 -16.35 6.62 -4.67
C SER A 5 -15.66 5.55 -3.83
N SER A 6 -15.61 5.77 -2.52
CA SER A 6 -15.15 4.77 -1.54
C SER A 6 -16.24 3.77 -1.12
N LYS A 7 -17.46 3.87 -1.69
CA LYS A 7 -18.54 2.92 -1.40
C LYS A 7 -18.16 1.52 -1.85
N THR A 8 -18.64 0.52 -1.14
CA THR A 8 -18.37 -0.88 -1.47
C THR A 8 -19.07 -1.26 -2.78
N GLU A 9 -18.30 -1.78 -3.73
CA GLU A 9 -18.78 -2.43 -4.95
C GLU A 9 -19.09 -3.90 -4.65
N PRO A 10 -20.36 -4.36 -4.80
CA PRO A 10 -20.76 -5.71 -4.43
C PRO A 10 -20.04 -6.80 -5.25
N LYS A 11 -19.63 -6.51 -6.48
CA LYS A 11 -18.97 -7.49 -7.37
C LYS A 11 -17.63 -7.96 -6.83
N CYS A 12 -16.93 -7.12 -6.07
CA CYS A 12 -15.60 -7.45 -5.55
C CYS A 12 -15.51 -7.34 -4.02
N ASN A 13 -16.55 -6.89 -3.34
CA ASN A 13 -16.48 -6.51 -1.92
C ASN A 13 -15.29 -5.57 -1.62
N CYS A 14 -15.04 -4.64 -2.52
CA CYS A 14 -13.94 -3.68 -2.46
C CYS A 14 -14.45 -2.25 -2.73
N PRO A 15 -13.64 -1.18 -2.46
CA PRO A 15 -14.05 0.17 -2.83
C PRO A 15 -14.31 0.30 -4.34
N GLN A 16 -15.42 0.94 -4.71
CA GLN A 16 -15.83 1.11 -6.11
C GLN A 16 -14.72 1.75 -6.96
N VAL A 17 -13.98 2.72 -6.41
CA VAL A 17 -12.85 3.33 -7.11
C VAL A 17 -11.77 2.30 -7.48
N VAL A 18 -11.52 1.30 -6.64
CA VAL A 18 -10.54 0.23 -6.93
C VAL A 18 -11.05 -0.64 -8.07
N TYR A 19 -12.32 -1.06 -8.00
CA TYR A 19 -12.94 -1.84 -9.06
C TYR A 19 -12.84 -1.15 -10.43
N GLU A 20 -13.23 0.11 -10.51
CA GLU A 20 -13.21 0.88 -11.75
C GLU A 20 -11.80 1.09 -12.30
N LEU A 21 -10.83 1.44 -11.42
CA LEU A 21 -9.44 1.64 -11.84
C LEU A 21 -8.79 0.36 -12.32
N GLU A 22 -9.03 -0.76 -11.66
CA GLU A 22 -8.48 -2.05 -12.07
C GLU A 22 -9.17 -2.58 -13.32
N SER A 23 -10.49 -2.41 -13.48
CA SER A 23 -11.21 -2.73 -14.70
C SER A 23 -10.68 -1.93 -15.90
N PHE A 24 -10.37 -0.65 -15.68
CA PHE A 24 -9.79 0.22 -16.72
C PHE A 24 -8.35 -0.18 -17.07
N ALA A 25 -7.59 -0.66 -16.09
CA ALA A 25 -6.19 -1.04 -16.26
C ALA A 25 -6.00 -2.52 -16.63
N ASP A 26 -7.08 -3.29 -16.75
CA ASP A 26 -7.00 -4.71 -17.08
C ASP A 26 -6.42 -4.94 -18.47
N ILE A 27 -5.70 -6.05 -18.62
CA ILE A 27 -5.03 -6.43 -19.87
C ILE A 27 -5.84 -7.51 -20.57
N GLU A 28 -6.32 -7.19 -21.75
CA GLU A 28 -7.15 -8.10 -22.58
C GLU A 28 -6.28 -9.09 -23.36
N GLY A 29 -5.66 -10.02 -22.67
CA GLY A 29 -4.90 -11.12 -23.28
C GLY A 29 -3.49 -11.31 -22.67
N PRO A 30 -2.76 -12.32 -23.14
CA PRO A 30 -1.47 -12.68 -22.60
C PRO A 30 -0.36 -11.72 -23.05
N ILE A 31 0.60 -11.48 -22.14
CA ILE A 31 1.92 -10.94 -22.51
C ILE A 31 2.84 -12.14 -22.66
N ILE A 32 3.39 -12.32 -23.86
CA ILE A 32 4.32 -13.43 -24.18
C ILE A 32 5.74 -12.88 -24.20
N TRP A 33 6.60 -13.51 -23.43
CA TRP A 33 8.01 -13.18 -23.30
C TRP A 33 8.87 -14.24 -24.02
N ASP A 34 9.95 -13.78 -24.64
CA ASP A 34 11.02 -14.67 -25.06
C ASP A 34 11.80 -15.15 -23.82
N PRO A 35 11.81 -16.45 -23.53
CA PRO A 35 12.46 -16.98 -22.33
C PRO A 35 13.98 -16.84 -22.35
N LEU A 36 14.61 -16.65 -23.53
CA LEU A 36 16.06 -16.55 -23.69
C LEU A 36 16.52 -15.10 -23.54
N THR A 37 15.79 -14.15 -24.12
CA THR A 37 16.21 -12.74 -24.18
C THR A 37 15.47 -11.85 -23.20
N GLY A 38 14.37 -12.33 -22.58
CA GLY A 38 13.50 -11.55 -21.70
C GLY A 38 12.71 -10.47 -22.46
N LYS A 39 12.77 -10.43 -23.78
CA LYS A 39 12.02 -9.44 -24.57
C LYS A 39 10.57 -9.84 -24.73
N ILE A 40 9.69 -8.84 -24.76
CA ILE A 40 8.27 -9.06 -25.04
C ILE A 40 8.11 -9.33 -26.54
N ILE A 41 7.58 -10.53 -26.86
CA ILE A 41 7.29 -10.96 -28.25
C ILE A 41 5.89 -10.50 -28.66
N LEU A 42 4.93 -10.63 -27.73
CA LEU A 42 3.55 -10.27 -27.98
C LEU A 42 2.95 -9.61 -26.74
N ARG A 43 2.19 -8.56 -26.95
CA ARG A 43 1.37 -7.91 -25.92
C ARG A 43 0.06 -7.40 -26.51
N PRO A 44 -1.03 -7.38 -25.71
CA PRO A 44 -2.28 -6.77 -26.13
C PRO A 44 -2.12 -5.27 -26.38
N PRO A 45 -2.90 -4.70 -27.32
CA PRO A 45 -2.85 -3.26 -27.60
C PRO A 45 -3.09 -2.36 -26.39
N ASN A 46 -3.96 -2.80 -25.46
CA ASN A 46 -4.29 -2.04 -24.24
C ASN A 46 -3.24 -2.17 -23.12
N SER A 47 -2.19 -2.99 -23.30
CA SER A 47 -1.12 -3.11 -22.31
C SER A 47 -0.22 -1.87 -22.23
N ASP A 48 -0.15 -1.09 -23.32
CA ASP A 48 0.60 0.16 -23.35
C ASP A 48 -0.13 1.26 -22.61
N ASN A 49 0.58 1.93 -21.70
CA ASN A 49 0.05 3.07 -20.95
C ASN A 49 -1.31 2.79 -20.27
N ARG A 50 -1.54 1.55 -19.81
CA ARG A 50 -2.78 1.09 -19.18
C ARG A 50 -3.19 1.93 -17.97
N LYS A 51 -2.24 2.61 -17.33
CA LYS A 51 -2.47 3.49 -16.17
C LYS A 51 -2.69 4.96 -16.55
N LYS A 52 -2.89 5.28 -17.81
CA LYS A 52 -3.07 6.68 -18.30
C LYS A 52 -4.23 7.43 -17.63
N ILE A 53 -5.19 6.72 -17.07
CA ILE A 53 -6.32 7.33 -16.34
C ILE A 53 -5.88 8.02 -15.04
N ILE A 54 -4.75 7.63 -14.44
CA ILE A 54 -4.32 8.15 -13.13
C ILE A 54 -4.08 9.66 -13.20
N GLY A 55 -3.47 10.17 -14.28
CA GLY A 55 -3.23 11.62 -14.43
C GLY A 55 -4.53 12.44 -14.42
N PRO A 56 -5.49 12.18 -15.34
CA PRO A 56 -6.78 12.83 -15.32
C PRO A 56 -7.55 12.68 -13.99
N LEU A 57 -7.49 11.51 -13.36
CA LEU A 57 -8.13 11.27 -12.07
C LEU A 57 -7.52 12.16 -10.97
N MET A 58 -6.20 12.24 -10.88
CA MET A 58 -5.51 13.10 -9.90
C MET A 58 -5.86 14.58 -10.10
N ASN A 59 -5.89 15.05 -11.35
CA ASN A 59 -6.32 16.41 -11.68
C ASN A 59 -7.77 16.66 -11.25
N SER A 60 -8.66 15.71 -11.48
CA SER A 60 -10.07 15.81 -11.07
C SER A 60 -10.21 15.84 -9.54
N ILE A 61 -9.46 15.00 -8.81
CA ILE A 61 -9.45 15.00 -7.34
C ILE A 61 -9.00 16.36 -6.82
N LEU A 62 -7.88 16.89 -7.35
CA LEU A 62 -7.35 18.19 -6.93
C LEU A 62 -8.34 19.32 -7.22
N ALA A 63 -8.89 19.37 -8.43
CA ALA A 63 -9.89 20.37 -8.80
C ALA A 63 -11.13 20.32 -7.89
N ASN A 64 -11.64 19.12 -7.62
CA ASN A 64 -12.79 18.95 -6.71
C ASN A 64 -12.44 19.34 -5.27
N ALA A 65 -11.24 19.03 -4.79
CA ALA A 65 -10.79 19.45 -3.46
C ALA A 65 -10.71 20.98 -3.34
N MET A 66 -10.15 21.64 -4.35
CA MET A 66 -10.04 23.11 -4.37
C MET A 66 -11.39 23.83 -4.58
N ALA A 67 -12.35 23.16 -5.22
CA ALA A 67 -13.70 23.72 -5.43
C ALA A 67 -14.64 23.52 -4.23
N GLN A 68 -14.17 22.93 -3.12
CA GLN A 68 -15.03 22.74 -1.95
C GLN A 68 -15.42 24.07 -1.31
N PRO A 69 -16.65 24.18 -0.79
CA PRO A 69 -17.08 25.33 0.02
C PRO A 69 -16.15 25.54 1.22
N LYS A 70 -15.97 26.80 1.62
CA LYS A 70 -15.07 27.17 2.74
C LYS A 70 -15.39 26.42 4.04
N GLU A 71 -16.66 26.13 4.26
CA GLU A 71 -17.16 25.41 5.45
C GLU A 71 -16.64 23.97 5.51
N LYS A 72 -16.30 23.35 4.37
CA LYS A 72 -15.74 22.00 4.28
C LYS A 72 -14.22 21.96 4.35
N MET A 73 -13.54 23.11 4.23
CA MET A 73 -12.08 23.15 4.24
C MET A 73 -11.46 22.61 5.53
N PRO A 74 -11.98 22.89 6.74
CA PRO A 74 -11.43 22.31 7.96
C PRO A 74 -11.48 20.77 7.96
N MET A 75 -12.57 20.18 7.50
CA MET A 75 -12.72 18.72 7.41
C MET A 75 -11.77 18.13 6.37
N LEU A 76 -11.56 18.79 5.23
CA LEU A 76 -10.62 18.37 4.21
C LEU A 76 -9.17 18.39 4.75
N LEU A 77 -8.78 19.47 5.43
CA LEU A 77 -7.47 19.60 6.05
C LEU A 77 -7.24 18.54 7.14
N ASP A 78 -8.25 18.30 8.00
CA ASP A 78 -8.17 17.24 9.01
C ASP A 78 -7.96 15.86 8.36
N SER A 79 -8.67 15.55 7.27
CA SER A 79 -8.52 14.30 6.53
C SER A 79 -7.12 14.15 5.92
N ILE A 80 -6.57 15.23 5.35
CA ILE A 80 -5.20 15.24 4.81
C ILE A 80 -4.21 15.02 5.95
N PHE A 81 -4.38 15.74 7.08
CA PHE A 81 -3.49 15.63 8.22
C PHE A 81 -3.50 14.22 8.83
N LYS A 82 -4.68 13.61 8.97
CA LYS A 82 -4.82 12.22 9.40
C LYS A 82 -4.09 11.27 8.46
N SER A 83 -4.25 11.43 7.16
CA SER A 83 -3.56 10.59 6.17
C SER A 83 -2.03 10.67 6.29
N VAL A 84 -1.48 11.84 6.63
CA VAL A 84 -0.05 12.01 6.90
C VAL A 84 0.37 11.34 8.20
N ILE A 85 -0.37 11.56 9.30
CA ILE A 85 -0.09 10.96 10.61
C ILE A 85 -0.19 9.43 10.55
N GLU A 86 -1.19 8.90 9.86
CA GLU A 86 -1.40 7.46 9.66
C GLU A 86 -0.45 6.85 8.61
N LYS A 87 0.49 7.66 8.08
CA LYS A 87 1.52 7.23 7.11
C LYS A 87 0.98 6.70 5.79
N HIS A 88 -0.23 7.13 5.37
CA HIS A 88 -0.72 6.91 4.02
C HIS A 88 -0.02 7.80 2.99
N VAL A 89 0.59 8.91 3.46
CA VAL A 89 1.42 9.82 2.67
C VAL A 89 2.78 9.96 3.36
N LEU A 90 3.85 9.70 2.60
CA LEU A 90 5.23 9.83 3.07
C LEU A 90 5.96 10.82 2.18
N PHE A 91 6.90 11.57 2.78
CA PHE A 91 7.63 12.63 2.10
C PHE A 91 9.09 12.26 1.90
N TYR A 92 9.58 12.53 0.69
CA TYR A 92 11.00 12.55 0.38
C TYR A 92 11.34 13.90 -0.29
N LEU A 93 12.26 14.63 0.30
CA LEU A 93 12.66 15.96 -0.15
C LEU A 93 14.15 15.95 -0.53
N ASN A 94 14.49 16.61 -1.63
CA ASN A 94 15.88 16.68 -2.10
C ASN A 94 16.75 17.65 -1.27
N ASP A 95 16.13 18.62 -0.62
CA ASP A 95 16.82 19.51 0.32
C ASP A 95 17.05 18.79 1.65
N GLU A 96 18.32 18.70 2.07
CA GLU A 96 18.69 17.96 3.29
C GLU A 96 18.09 18.53 4.57
N THR A 97 17.92 19.84 4.67
CA THR A 97 17.37 20.49 5.85
C THR A 97 15.88 20.17 5.97
N ALA A 98 15.16 20.33 4.88
CA ALA A 98 13.74 19.97 4.80
C ALA A 98 13.52 18.46 5.01
N GLN A 99 14.40 17.61 4.47
CA GLN A 99 14.32 16.16 4.68
C GLN A 99 14.50 15.79 6.16
N LYS A 100 15.49 16.37 6.85
CA LYS A 100 15.68 16.18 8.30
C LYS A 100 14.44 16.63 9.11
N ALA A 101 13.79 17.69 8.69
CA ALA A 101 12.56 18.13 9.35
C ALA A 101 11.43 17.11 9.23
N VAL A 102 11.14 16.60 8.02
CA VAL A 102 10.10 15.59 7.82
C VAL A 102 10.44 14.25 8.47
N GLU A 103 11.73 13.91 8.59
CA GLU A 103 12.21 12.77 9.39
C GLU A 103 11.95 12.97 10.89
N GLY A 104 12.22 14.17 11.41
CA GLY A 104 11.95 14.50 12.80
C GLY A 104 10.47 14.44 13.16
N PHE A 105 9.58 14.71 12.20
CA PHE A 105 8.13 14.53 12.36
C PHE A 105 7.67 13.08 12.15
N GLY A 106 8.56 12.15 11.79
CA GLY A 106 8.21 10.75 11.56
C GLY A 106 7.39 10.49 10.29
N ILE A 107 7.39 11.42 9.33
CA ILE A 107 6.58 11.35 8.10
C ILE A 107 7.41 11.06 6.83
N ALA A 108 8.69 10.78 6.97
CA ALA A 108 9.58 10.42 5.88
C ALA A 108 9.58 8.92 5.53
N GLY A 109 8.93 8.07 6.34
CA GLY A 109 8.88 6.62 6.11
C GLY A 109 10.22 5.89 6.29
N ARG A 110 11.17 6.50 6.98
CA ARG A 110 12.44 5.82 7.30
C ARG A 110 12.26 4.71 8.31
N ILE A 111 12.96 3.60 8.06
CA ILE A 111 13.15 2.55 9.06
C ILE A 111 14.24 3.03 10.01
N ASP A 112 13.93 3.06 11.31
CA ASP A 112 14.90 3.43 12.32
C ASP A 112 15.97 2.32 12.47
N GLN A 113 17.21 2.67 12.16
CA GLN A 113 18.35 1.73 12.24
C GLN A 113 19.07 1.78 13.59
N ASN A 114 18.82 2.82 14.39
CA ASN A 114 19.53 3.09 15.65
C ASN A 114 18.55 3.22 16.83
N HIS A 115 17.48 2.45 16.80
CA HIS A 115 16.48 2.50 17.86
C HIS A 115 17.06 1.98 19.18
N ASN A 116 16.93 2.80 20.23
CA ASN A 116 17.28 2.40 21.59
C ASN A 116 16.03 1.79 22.25
N GLY A 117 16.06 0.49 22.49
CA GLY A 117 14.95 -0.24 23.08
C GLY A 117 14.29 -1.23 22.13
N ASP A 118 13.03 -1.54 22.37
CA ASP A 118 12.29 -2.48 21.51
C ASP A 118 11.81 -1.82 20.24
N TYR A 119 11.95 -2.53 19.12
CA TYR A 119 11.51 -2.09 17.80
C TYR A 119 10.96 -3.26 17.01
N LEU A 120 9.82 -3.05 16.36
CA LEU A 120 9.27 -4.00 15.42
C LEU A 120 8.69 -3.23 14.23
N HIS A 121 9.21 -3.54 13.03
CA HIS A 121 8.60 -3.07 11.80
C HIS A 121 8.42 -4.23 10.83
N ILE A 122 7.18 -4.45 10.39
CA ILE A 122 6.83 -5.49 9.44
C ILE A 122 6.54 -4.81 8.10
N SER A 123 7.22 -5.23 7.06
CA SER A 123 7.04 -4.71 5.70
C SER A 123 6.61 -5.83 4.77
N ASP A 124 5.39 -5.76 4.31
CA ASP A 124 4.80 -6.67 3.35
C ASP A 124 4.95 -6.14 1.92
N SER A 125 5.30 -7.02 0.99
CA SER A 125 5.40 -6.69 -0.42
C SER A 125 4.64 -7.70 -1.25
N ASN A 126 3.53 -7.26 -1.86
CA ASN A 126 2.75 -8.07 -2.77
C ASN A 126 3.50 -8.24 -4.10
N LEU A 127 4.02 -9.45 -4.36
CA LEU A 127 4.70 -9.80 -5.61
C LEU A 127 3.76 -10.38 -6.67
N GLY A 128 2.50 -10.62 -6.34
CA GLY A 128 1.50 -11.19 -7.25
C GLY A 128 0.88 -10.20 -8.22
N GLY A 129 1.06 -8.90 -8.00
CA GLY A 129 0.50 -7.84 -8.85
C GLY A 129 -1.03 -7.72 -8.81
N ARG A 130 -1.73 -8.61 -8.10
CA ARG A 130 -3.17 -8.56 -7.85
C ARG A 130 -3.47 -7.69 -6.63
N LYS A 131 -4.75 -7.57 -6.26
CA LYS A 131 -5.20 -6.78 -5.11
C LYS A 131 -5.59 -7.63 -3.89
N SER A 132 -5.09 -8.85 -3.82
CA SER A 132 -5.39 -9.79 -2.72
C SER A 132 -5.13 -9.22 -1.33
N ASN A 133 -4.18 -8.31 -1.21
CA ASN A 133 -3.88 -7.61 0.04
C ASN A 133 -5.04 -6.72 0.55
N LEU A 134 -6.04 -6.39 -0.26
CA LEU A 134 -7.27 -5.72 0.20
C LEU A 134 -8.12 -6.63 1.09
N TYR A 135 -8.00 -7.94 0.91
CA TYR A 135 -8.82 -8.96 1.57
C TYR A 135 -8.07 -9.68 2.68
N VAL A 136 -6.75 -9.62 2.68
CA VAL A 136 -5.93 -10.29 3.68
C VAL A 136 -5.96 -9.51 4.99
N LYS A 137 -6.26 -10.22 6.07
CA LYS A 137 -6.12 -9.75 7.44
C LYS A 137 -4.79 -10.25 8.00
N GLN A 138 -4.04 -9.35 8.64
CA GLN A 138 -2.81 -9.65 9.35
C GLN A 138 -3.08 -9.58 10.85
N GLU A 139 -2.70 -10.61 11.58
CA GLU A 139 -2.68 -10.65 13.04
C GLU A 139 -1.25 -10.82 13.49
N VAL A 140 -0.82 -10.03 14.47
CA VAL A 140 0.55 -10.03 14.99
C VAL A 140 0.49 -10.24 16.49
N GLU A 141 1.12 -11.32 16.96
CA GLU A 141 1.23 -11.65 18.37
C GLU A 141 2.69 -11.64 18.78
N GLN A 142 3.00 -11.08 19.95
CA GLN A 142 4.32 -11.05 20.52
C GLN A 142 4.29 -11.62 21.95
N GLU A 143 5.07 -12.65 22.17
CA GLU A 143 5.32 -13.19 23.51
C GLU A 143 6.72 -12.82 23.96
N LEU A 144 6.83 -12.26 25.16
CA LEU A 144 8.10 -11.93 25.78
C LEU A 144 8.30 -12.76 27.04
N SER A 145 9.44 -13.40 27.15
CA SER A 145 9.87 -14.07 28.38
C SER A 145 11.23 -13.54 28.82
N VAL A 146 11.37 -13.29 30.12
CA VAL A 146 12.62 -12.83 30.71
C VAL A 146 13.13 -13.93 31.59
N ASN A 147 14.35 -14.42 31.33
CA ASN A 147 14.99 -15.43 32.18
C ASN A 147 15.61 -14.80 33.44
N LYS A 148 16.11 -15.64 34.35
CA LYS A 148 16.71 -15.19 35.62
C LYS A 148 17.97 -14.36 35.43
N ASP A 149 18.65 -14.49 34.30
CA ASP A 149 19.87 -13.77 33.95
C ASP A 149 19.59 -12.45 33.22
N GLY A 150 18.30 -12.09 33.07
CA GLY A 150 17.89 -10.85 32.44
C GLY A 150 17.82 -10.90 30.92
N PHE A 151 18.04 -12.04 30.27
CA PHE A 151 17.86 -12.16 28.82
C PHE A 151 16.39 -12.19 28.48
N ILE A 152 16.04 -11.45 27.41
CA ILE A 152 14.68 -11.36 26.87
C ILE A 152 14.59 -12.26 25.64
N GLN A 153 13.71 -13.24 25.70
CA GLN A 153 13.32 -14.03 24.54
C GLN A 153 12.00 -13.47 24.01
N LYS A 154 11.96 -13.18 22.71
CA LYS A 154 10.79 -12.68 22.03
C LYS A 154 10.35 -13.65 20.93
N THR A 155 9.13 -14.12 21.01
CA THR A 155 8.48 -14.92 19.96
C THR A 155 7.49 -14.03 19.21
N LEU A 156 7.64 -13.96 17.90
CA LEU A 156 6.75 -13.20 17.01
C LEU A 156 5.97 -14.17 16.14
N THR A 157 4.66 -14.15 16.25
CA THR A 157 3.74 -14.90 15.39
C THR A 157 2.99 -13.96 14.49
N ILE A 158 3.11 -14.14 13.17
CA ILE A 158 2.40 -13.34 12.18
C ILE A 158 1.47 -14.27 11.41
N THR A 159 0.17 -14.01 11.51
CA THR A 159 -0.87 -14.80 10.85
C THR A 159 -1.54 -13.98 9.76
N TYR A 160 -1.57 -14.55 8.56
CA TYR A 160 -2.27 -13.96 7.40
C TYR A 160 -3.49 -14.81 7.07
N LYS A 161 -4.66 -14.18 7.01
CA LYS A 161 -5.93 -14.81 6.67
C LYS A 161 -6.58 -14.08 5.51
N ASN A 162 -6.95 -14.80 4.45
CA ASN A 162 -7.79 -14.27 3.38
C ASN A 162 -9.16 -14.95 3.47
N PRO A 163 -10.17 -14.29 4.06
CA PRO A 163 -11.49 -14.87 4.24
C PRO A 163 -12.34 -14.86 2.96
N GLU A 164 -11.92 -14.08 1.95
CA GLU A 164 -12.71 -13.89 0.74
C GLU A 164 -12.38 -14.95 -0.31
N LYS A 165 -13.39 -15.30 -1.10
CA LYS A 165 -13.23 -16.24 -2.21
C LYS A 165 -12.31 -15.66 -3.28
N HIS A 166 -11.41 -16.49 -3.79
CA HIS A 166 -10.61 -16.14 -4.95
C HIS A 166 -11.52 -15.95 -6.18
N ASP A 167 -11.36 -14.83 -6.87
CA ASP A 167 -12.08 -14.49 -8.09
C ASP A 167 -11.21 -14.61 -9.36
N GLY A 168 -9.91 -14.89 -9.18
CA GLY A 168 -8.94 -15.00 -10.28
C GLY A 168 -8.50 -13.66 -10.86
N TRP A 169 -9.12 -12.55 -10.45
CA TRP A 169 -8.85 -11.21 -10.95
C TRP A 169 -8.26 -10.31 -9.85
N LEU A 170 -9.09 -9.76 -8.94
CA LEU A 170 -8.60 -8.91 -7.85
C LEU A 170 -8.05 -9.76 -6.70
N ASN A 171 -8.77 -10.80 -6.31
CA ASN A 171 -8.41 -11.68 -5.22
C ASN A 171 -7.89 -13.03 -5.75
N SER A 172 -6.61 -13.29 -5.56
CA SER A 172 -5.93 -14.50 -6.00
C SER A 172 -4.88 -14.90 -4.97
N VAL A 173 -4.05 -15.89 -5.28
CA VAL A 173 -2.89 -16.21 -4.45
C VAL A 173 -2.02 -14.97 -4.28
N LEU A 174 -1.63 -14.67 -3.03
CA LEU A 174 -0.77 -13.55 -2.68
C LEU A 174 0.66 -14.05 -2.40
N PRO A 175 1.56 -14.04 -3.38
CA PRO A 175 2.99 -14.18 -3.11
C PRO A 175 3.44 -12.94 -2.33
N ASN A 176 3.67 -13.10 -1.04
CA ASN A 176 4.03 -12.00 -0.14
C ASN A 176 5.49 -12.11 0.28
N TRP A 177 6.25 -11.06 0.08
CA TRP A 177 7.60 -10.93 0.62
C TRP A 177 7.54 -10.16 1.93
N VAL A 178 7.69 -10.87 3.04
CA VAL A 178 7.64 -10.29 4.37
C VAL A 178 9.07 -9.98 4.85
N ARG A 179 9.29 -8.75 5.28
CA ARG A 179 10.52 -8.33 5.96
C ARG A 179 10.19 -7.90 7.38
N VAL A 180 10.90 -8.44 8.32
CA VAL A 180 10.74 -8.11 9.74
C VAL A 180 12.02 -7.44 10.23
N TYR A 181 11.89 -6.23 10.73
CA TYR A 181 12.99 -5.45 11.29
C TYR A 181 12.85 -5.44 12.82
N VAL A 182 13.89 -5.85 13.48
CA VAL A 182 14.00 -5.95 14.95
C VAL A 182 15.30 -5.31 15.41
N PRO A 183 15.44 -4.94 16.69
CA PRO A 183 16.71 -4.47 17.26
C PRO A 183 17.81 -5.49 17.05
N LYS A 184 19.05 -5.02 17.05
CA LYS A 184 20.21 -5.93 17.18
C LYS A 184 20.16 -6.55 18.56
N GLY A 185 20.13 -7.88 18.61
CA GLY A 185 20.26 -8.66 19.84
C GLY A 185 21.69 -8.71 20.34
#